data_7a9d96576c17695cc48a22b1f075daef
#
_entry.id   7a9d96576c17695cc48a22b1f075daef
#
_cell.length_a   1.000
_cell.length_b   1.000
_cell.length_c   1.000
_cell.angle_alpha   90.00
_cell.angle_beta   90.00
_cell.angle_gamma   90.00
#
_symmetry.space_group_name_H-M   'P 1'
#
loop_
_entity.id
_entity.type
_entity.pdbx_description
1 polymer ?
#
loop_
_entity_poly.entity_id
_entity_poly.type
_entity_poly.pdbx_seq_one_letter_code
_entity_poly.pdbx_strand_id
1 'polypeptide(L)'
;NIETMWQADWQEKWQVDWEDETHEEIGYTQPESYHMDYFLAGGDWIGQRDMESNSIRIDLGHGTYDLLTYNNDTQNIRFKQADDWSSLIASTDAETNVVLPDTLKRKLDIRQMPDQLFSMHATDVVVSDRLEDYEFIPEENIYLLRLNAELTPRTFIYLVQVELRNNDGTVKSSGNMTVTGLASSVDLISRKNSDEAIAHHFGTVYQSKGTTRKSTSRTEDVPPGENQASDYIGGRLVTFGLPDCIPGETLPDEAAQERNLCYVVLKFSNGYRGC
;
A
#
# COMPACT_ATOMS: atom_id res chain seq x y z
N ASN A 1 7.80 -2.24 14.29
CA ASN A 1 8.61 -1.65 13.21
C ASN A 1 8.10 -2.21 11.88
N ILE A 2 7.70 -1.32 10.96
CA ILE A 2 7.15 -1.66 9.63
C ILE A 2 8.15 -2.51 8.83
N GLU A 3 9.41 -2.16 8.85
CA GLU A 3 10.49 -2.88 8.18
C GLU A 3 10.59 -4.35 8.66
N THR A 4 10.50 -4.58 9.97
CA THR A 4 10.57 -5.93 10.54
C THR A 4 9.38 -6.79 10.13
N MET A 5 8.18 -6.22 10.08
CA MET A 5 6.96 -6.90 9.62
C MET A 5 7.08 -7.25 8.13
N TRP A 6 7.54 -6.31 7.32
CA TRP A 6 7.75 -6.52 5.88
C TRP A 6 8.83 -7.57 5.61
N GLN A 7 9.93 -7.57 6.37
CA GLN A 7 10.99 -8.55 6.27
C GLN A 7 10.48 -9.99 6.52
N ALA A 8 9.63 -10.16 7.54
CA ALA A 8 9.03 -11.47 7.83
C ALA A 8 8.14 -11.96 6.67
N ASP A 9 7.27 -11.08 6.14
CA ASP A 9 6.42 -11.37 4.99
C ASP A 9 7.25 -11.67 3.73
N TRP A 10 8.33 -10.95 3.52
CA TRP A 10 9.23 -11.16 2.39
C TRP A 10 9.86 -12.55 2.43
N GLN A 11 10.44 -12.93 3.56
CA GLN A 11 11.09 -14.23 3.73
C GLN A 11 10.09 -15.39 3.59
N GLU A 12 8.88 -15.25 4.14
CA GLU A 12 7.85 -16.28 4.11
C GLU A 12 7.23 -16.46 2.72
N LYS A 13 6.86 -15.34 2.06
CA LYS A 13 6.04 -15.38 0.83
C LYS A 13 6.87 -15.32 -0.45
N TRP A 14 8.02 -14.65 -0.43
CA TRP A 14 8.83 -14.43 -1.62
C TRP A 14 10.01 -15.39 -1.73
N GLN A 15 10.42 -16.01 -0.64
CA GLN A 15 11.55 -16.96 -0.56
C GLN A 15 12.86 -16.39 -1.15
N VAL A 16 13.03 -15.08 -1.08
CA VAL A 16 14.23 -14.33 -1.50
C VAL A 16 14.89 -13.78 -0.25
N ASP A 17 16.23 -13.74 -0.22
CA ASP A 17 16.94 -13.15 0.90
C ASP A 17 16.57 -11.67 1.06
N TRP A 18 16.27 -11.26 2.30
CA TRP A 18 15.95 -9.88 2.61
C TRP A 18 17.10 -8.92 2.28
N GLU A 19 18.32 -9.40 2.37
CA GLU A 19 19.57 -8.66 2.09
C GLU A 19 19.77 -8.39 0.58
N ASP A 20 18.93 -8.98 -0.29
CA ASP A 20 18.93 -8.62 -1.71
C ASP A 20 18.39 -7.20 -1.85
N GLU A 21 19.18 -6.29 -2.46
CA GLU A 21 18.86 -4.86 -2.67
C GLU A 21 17.47 -4.62 -3.30
N THR A 22 16.89 -5.63 -3.91
CA THR A 22 15.57 -5.58 -4.55
C THR A 22 14.43 -5.22 -3.58
N HIS A 23 14.52 -5.54 -2.30
CA HIS A 23 13.46 -5.22 -1.33
C HIS A 23 13.38 -3.71 -1.05
N GLU A 24 14.50 -2.99 -1.08
CA GLU A 24 14.54 -1.54 -0.89
C GLU A 24 13.80 -0.80 -2.00
N GLU A 25 13.86 -1.33 -3.23
CA GLU A 25 13.20 -0.73 -4.39
C GLU A 25 11.70 -1.04 -4.47
N ILE A 26 11.27 -2.21 -4.00
CA ILE A 26 9.92 -2.72 -4.23
C ILE A 26 9.09 -2.93 -2.98
N GLY A 27 9.70 -2.98 -1.80
CA GLY A 27 9.04 -3.17 -0.51
C GLY A 27 8.41 -1.91 0.07
N TYR A 28 7.97 -2.01 1.33
CA TYR A 28 7.58 -0.87 2.13
C TYR A 28 8.82 -0.20 2.70
N THR A 29 8.81 1.14 2.71
CA THR A 29 9.83 1.96 3.39
C THR A 29 9.25 2.58 4.66
N GLN A 30 10.13 2.88 5.62
CA GLN A 30 9.74 3.60 6.82
C GLN A 30 9.34 5.03 6.45
N PRO A 31 8.12 5.52 6.82
CA PRO A 31 7.76 6.91 6.60
C PRO A 31 8.69 7.90 7.29
N GLU A 32 8.92 9.03 6.65
CA GLU A 32 9.78 10.10 7.15
C GLU A 32 9.02 11.11 8.02
N SER A 33 7.71 11.29 7.76
CA SER A 33 6.88 12.21 8.50
C SER A 33 5.48 11.68 8.74
N TYR A 34 4.85 12.19 9.80
CA TYR A 34 3.54 11.74 10.26
C TYR A 34 2.67 12.95 10.62
N HIS A 35 1.37 12.75 10.50
CA HIS A 35 0.32 13.65 10.99
C HIS A 35 -0.49 12.95 12.08
N MET A 36 -0.83 13.70 13.13
CA MET A 36 -1.71 13.22 14.19
C MET A 36 -2.84 14.22 14.41
N ASP A 37 -4.07 13.75 14.29
CA ASP A 37 -5.27 14.43 14.77
C ASP A 37 -5.69 13.85 16.13
N TYR A 38 -6.18 14.70 17.03
CA TYR A 38 -6.68 14.27 18.32
C TYR A 38 -8.03 14.92 18.67
N PHE A 39 -8.91 14.09 19.21
CA PHE A 39 -10.32 14.36 19.42
C PHE A 39 -10.69 14.09 20.87
N LEU A 40 -11.73 14.74 21.39
CA LEU A 40 -12.43 14.21 22.57
C LEU A 40 -13.19 12.95 22.16
N ALA A 41 -13.26 11.97 23.06
CA ALA A 41 -14.12 10.80 22.84
C ALA A 41 -15.56 11.26 22.60
N GLY A 42 -16.10 10.87 21.43
CA GLY A 42 -17.42 11.35 20.98
C GLY A 42 -17.37 12.34 19.81
N GLY A 43 -16.17 12.74 19.35
CA GLY A 43 -16.00 13.31 18.01
C GLY A 43 -15.56 14.77 17.91
N ASP A 44 -15.49 15.53 19.00
CA ASP A 44 -15.03 16.92 18.92
C ASP A 44 -13.51 16.98 18.66
N TRP A 45 -13.13 17.52 17.50
CA TRP A 45 -11.73 17.75 17.15
C TRP A 45 -11.12 18.83 18.07
N ILE A 46 -9.92 18.55 18.59
CA ILE A 46 -9.23 19.44 19.52
C ILE A 46 -8.01 20.05 18.87
N GLY A 47 -7.32 19.30 18.05
CA GLY A 47 -6.10 19.78 17.41
C GLY A 47 -5.36 18.74 16.61
N GLN A 48 -4.24 19.16 16.07
CA GLN A 48 -3.37 18.33 15.23
C GLN A 48 -1.90 18.63 15.48
N ARG A 49 -1.02 17.69 15.09
CA ARG A 49 0.44 17.84 15.10
C ARG A 49 1.07 17.12 13.92
N ASP A 50 2.05 17.77 13.30
CA ASP A 50 2.98 17.13 12.37
C ASP A 50 4.24 16.69 13.09
N MET A 51 4.83 15.59 12.66
CA MET A 51 5.99 14.96 13.27
C MET A 51 6.99 14.53 12.19
N GLU A 52 8.25 14.90 12.39
CA GLU A 52 9.40 14.43 11.59
C GLU A 52 10.17 13.30 12.29
N SER A 53 9.61 12.74 13.35
CA SER A 53 10.23 11.70 14.18
C SER A 53 9.23 10.65 14.63
N ASN A 54 9.73 9.51 15.08
CA ASN A 54 8.91 8.40 15.59
C ASN A 54 8.31 8.65 16.97
N SER A 55 8.46 9.84 17.53
CA SER A 55 7.89 10.20 18.83
C SER A 55 7.47 11.66 18.89
N ILE A 56 6.37 11.91 19.56
CA ILE A 56 5.83 13.25 19.81
C ILE A 56 5.35 13.36 21.25
N ARG A 57 5.39 14.56 21.77
CA ARG A 57 4.72 14.93 23.03
C ARG A 57 3.57 15.88 22.74
N ILE A 58 2.44 15.62 23.33
CA ILE A 58 1.28 16.48 23.33
C ILE A 58 0.80 16.72 24.75
N ASP A 59 0.40 17.95 25.05
CA ASP A 59 -0.17 18.32 26.34
C ASP A 59 -1.69 18.22 26.22
N LEU A 60 -2.27 17.27 26.94
CA LEU A 60 -3.71 17.07 27.00
C LEU A 60 -4.21 17.23 28.44
N GLY A 61 -5.37 17.84 28.60
CA GLY A 61 -6.06 17.86 29.91
C GLY A 61 -6.58 16.47 30.29
N HIS A 62 -7.09 16.34 31.51
CA HIS A 62 -7.75 15.09 31.90
C HIS A 62 -8.98 14.85 31.03
N GLY A 63 -9.16 13.63 30.55
CA GLY A 63 -10.26 13.29 29.66
C GLY A 63 -10.03 11.97 28.92
N THR A 64 -10.97 11.65 28.04
CA THR A 64 -10.85 10.51 27.12
C THR A 64 -10.73 11.04 25.69
N TYR A 65 -9.80 10.50 24.94
CA TYR A 65 -9.41 11.01 23.62
C TYR A 65 -9.38 9.91 22.58
N ASP A 66 -9.61 10.29 21.34
CA ASP A 66 -9.34 9.47 20.17
C ASP A 66 -8.17 10.09 19.40
N LEU A 67 -7.24 9.26 18.93
CA LEU A 67 -6.02 9.67 18.24
C LEU A 67 -5.97 9.00 16.87
N LEU A 68 -5.92 9.80 15.80
CA LEU A 68 -5.71 9.33 14.44
C LEU A 68 -4.33 9.77 13.97
N THR A 69 -3.47 8.79 13.69
CA THR A 69 -2.11 9.04 13.20
C THR A 69 -1.92 8.37 11.84
N TYR A 70 -1.31 9.09 10.89
CA TYR A 70 -0.98 8.58 9.57
C TYR A 70 0.28 9.28 9.03
N ASN A 71 0.95 8.65 8.05
CA ASN A 71 2.07 9.32 7.40
C ASN A 71 1.57 10.36 6.40
N ASN A 72 2.27 11.50 6.33
CA ASN A 72 1.94 12.63 5.46
C ASN A 72 3.04 12.96 4.42
N ASP A 73 4.06 12.11 4.31
CA ASP A 73 5.12 12.15 3.29
C ASP A 73 4.67 11.58 1.92
N THR A 74 3.39 11.74 1.62
CA THR A 74 2.76 11.24 0.40
C THR A 74 2.68 12.32 -0.67
N GLN A 75 2.86 11.94 -1.95
CA GLN A 75 2.78 12.86 -3.11
C GLN A 75 1.46 12.71 -3.88
N ASN A 76 1.02 11.46 -4.06
CA ASN A 76 -0.16 11.12 -4.88
C ASN A 76 -1.46 11.01 -4.08
N ILE A 77 -1.38 10.91 -2.75
CA ILE A 77 -2.55 10.78 -1.90
C ILE A 77 -3.15 12.15 -1.59
N ARG A 78 -4.48 12.24 -1.68
CA ARG A 78 -5.29 13.39 -1.31
C ARG A 78 -6.17 13.01 -0.13
N PHE A 79 -6.07 13.77 0.95
CA PHE A 79 -6.89 13.58 2.13
C PHE A 79 -8.09 14.51 2.07
N LYS A 80 -9.28 13.95 2.28
CA LYS A 80 -10.54 14.70 2.37
C LYS A 80 -11.24 14.33 3.67
N GLN A 81 -11.37 15.30 4.53
CA GLN A 81 -12.02 15.17 5.81
C GLN A 81 -13.49 15.57 5.70
N ALA A 82 -14.38 14.86 6.42
CA ALA A 82 -15.75 15.30 6.64
C ALA A 82 -15.81 16.47 7.65
N ASP A 83 -16.80 17.36 7.50
CA ASP A 83 -16.95 18.54 8.38
C ASP A 83 -17.13 18.16 9.86
N ASP A 84 -17.73 17.00 10.10
CA ASP A 84 -18.00 16.46 11.43
C ASP A 84 -16.94 15.46 11.92
N TRP A 85 -15.83 15.31 11.18
CA TRP A 85 -14.75 14.37 11.45
C TRP A 85 -15.18 12.89 11.52
N SER A 86 -16.34 12.55 10.98
CA SER A 86 -16.81 11.15 10.94
C SER A 86 -16.02 10.28 9.96
N SER A 87 -15.30 10.89 9.03
CA SER A 87 -14.43 10.21 8.06
C SER A 87 -13.22 11.05 7.64
N LEU A 88 -12.12 10.38 7.35
CA LEU A 88 -10.96 10.94 6.67
C LEU A 88 -10.60 10.04 5.50
N ILE A 89 -10.99 10.48 4.30
CA ILE A 89 -10.83 9.70 3.07
C ILE A 89 -9.46 10.00 2.43
N ALA A 90 -8.66 8.96 2.23
CA ALA A 90 -7.46 8.98 1.41
C ALA A 90 -7.77 8.44 0.02
N SER A 91 -7.49 9.23 -1.03
CA SER A 91 -7.77 8.92 -2.43
C SER A 91 -6.65 9.42 -3.35
N THR A 92 -6.71 9.14 -4.64
CA THR A 92 -5.75 9.62 -5.63
C THR A 92 -6.43 10.34 -6.80
N ASP A 93 -5.67 11.19 -7.48
CA ASP A 93 -6.14 11.93 -8.66
C ASP A 93 -6.24 11.01 -9.90
N ALA A 94 -6.94 11.48 -10.93
CA ALA A 94 -7.03 10.78 -12.21
C ALA A 94 -5.64 10.67 -12.88
N GLU A 95 -5.35 9.51 -13.46
CA GLU A 95 -4.13 9.29 -14.25
C GLU A 95 -4.34 9.73 -15.70
N THR A 96 -3.50 10.64 -16.17
CA THR A 96 -3.60 11.23 -17.52
C THR A 96 -2.70 10.55 -18.56
N ASN A 97 -1.59 9.93 -18.11
CA ASN A 97 -0.57 9.33 -18.98
C ASN A 97 -0.81 7.85 -19.24
N VAL A 98 -1.97 7.53 -19.81
CA VAL A 98 -2.40 6.15 -19.97
C VAL A 98 -2.16 5.65 -21.40
N VAL A 99 -1.48 4.50 -21.52
CA VAL A 99 -1.23 3.82 -22.80
C VAL A 99 -2.18 2.61 -22.90
N LEU A 100 -3.40 2.86 -23.35
CA LEU A 100 -4.44 1.85 -23.60
C LEU A 100 -5.19 2.21 -24.90
N PRO A 101 -5.87 1.23 -25.53
CA PRO A 101 -6.84 1.51 -26.57
C PRO A 101 -7.91 2.48 -26.10
N ASP A 102 -8.32 3.43 -26.95
CA ASP A 102 -9.30 4.48 -26.61
C ASP A 102 -10.65 3.90 -26.16
N THR A 103 -11.02 2.74 -26.65
CA THR A 103 -12.25 2.03 -26.25
C THR A 103 -12.21 1.57 -24.78
N LEU A 104 -11.02 1.24 -24.25
CA LEU A 104 -10.84 0.88 -22.85
C LEU A 104 -10.69 2.11 -21.97
N LYS A 105 -9.94 3.13 -22.42
CA LYS A 105 -9.80 4.39 -21.69
C LYS A 105 -11.14 5.04 -21.33
N ARG A 106 -12.11 5.00 -22.25
CA ARG A 106 -13.43 5.60 -22.03
C ARG A 106 -14.35 4.83 -21.06
N LYS A 107 -13.97 3.60 -20.73
CA LYS A 107 -14.76 2.72 -19.87
C LYS A 107 -14.21 2.59 -18.45
N LEU A 108 -12.97 2.98 -18.26
CA LEU A 108 -12.26 2.80 -16.99
C LEU A 108 -12.05 4.15 -16.30
N ASP A 109 -12.34 4.22 -15.03
CA ASP A 109 -11.83 5.27 -14.16
C ASP A 109 -10.41 4.90 -13.77
N ILE A 110 -9.42 5.56 -14.39
CA ILE A 110 -8.01 5.25 -14.17
C ILE A 110 -7.42 6.33 -13.28
N ARG A 111 -6.91 5.90 -12.13
CA ARG A 111 -6.33 6.75 -11.09
C ARG A 111 -4.83 6.50 -10.94
N GLN A 112 -4.12 7.52 -10.47
CA GLN A 112 -2.72 7.38 -10.04
C GLN A 112 -2.62 6.33 -8.96
N MET A 113 -1.53 5.57 -8.95
CA MET A 113 -1.25 4.68 -7.83
C MET A 113 -0.99 5.51 -6.57
N PRO A 114 -1.55 5.11 -5.42
CA PRO A 114 -1.21 5.77 -4.15
C PRO A 114 0.26 5.52 -3.78
N ASP A 115 0.79 6.42 -2.98
CA ASP A 115 2.02 6.17 -2.22
C ASP A 115 1.74 5.17 -1.10
N GLN A 116 2.77 4.79 -0.39
CA GLN A 116 2.61 3.99 0.82
C GLN A 116 1.88 4.79 1.89
N LEU A 117 0.83 4.22 2.44
CA LEU A 117 0.03 4.83 3.49
C LEU A 117 -0.09 3.90 4.68
N PHE A 118 0.22 4.43 5.85
CA PHE A 118 0.09 3.75 7.13
C PHE A 118 -0.75 4.60 8.05
N SER A 119 -1.60 3.98 8.83
CA SER A 119 -2.37 4.71 9.84
C SER A 119 -2.64 3.88 11.09
N MET A 120 -2.92 4.58 12.17
CA MET A 120 -3.43 4.05 13.43
C MET A 120 -4.58 4.93 13.89
N HIS A 121 -5.66 4.32 14.34
CA HIS A 121 -6.74 4.99 15.03
C HIS A 121 -6.89 4.33 16.41
N ALA A 122 -6.46 5.03 17.45
CA ALA A 122 -6.62 4.64 18.83
C ALA A 122 -7.82 5.37 19.43
N THR A 123 -8.78 4.64 19.96
CA THR A 123 -9.96 5.18 20.63
C THR A 123 -9.86 5.00 22.13
N ASP A 124 -10.61 5.82 22.87
CA ASP A 124 -10.76 5.71 24.32
C ASP A 124 -9.42 5.82 25.11
N VAL A 125 -8.50 6.65 24.62
CA VAL A 125 -7.24 6.93 25.31
C VAL A 125 -7.53 7.82 26.52
N VAL A 126 -7.38 7.25 27.72
CA VAL A 126 -7.69 7.95 28.97
C VAL A 126 -6.47 8.71 29.48
N VAL A 127 -6.60 10.03 29.61
CA VAL A 127 -5.68 10.89 30.37
C VAL A 127 -6.27 11.09 31.76
N SER A 128 -5.79 10.30 32.72
CA SER A 128 -6.27 10.22 34.08
C SER A 128 -5.80 11.40 34.91
N ASP A 129 -6.50 11.70 36.01
CA ASP A 129 -6.07 12.65 37.05
C ASP A 129 -5.17 11.98 38.11
N ARG A 130 -4.95 10.67 38.02
CA ARG A 130 -4.13 9.90 38.95
C ARG A 130 -2.68 9.88 38.50
N LEU A 131 -1.82 10.56 39.29
CA LEU A 131 -0.39 10.65 38.98
C LEU A 131 0.35 9.30 38.97
N GLU A 132 -0.19 8.30 39.65
CA GLU A 132 0.33 6.94 39.70
C GLU A 132 0.29 6.21 38.32
N ASP A 133 -0.54 6.68 37.38
CA ASP A 133 -0.66 6.15 36.04
C ASP A 133 0.45 6.67 35.08
N TYR A 134 1.31 7.59 35.59
CA TYR A 134 2.32 8.29 34.78
C TYR A 134 3.74 8.03 35.26
N GLU A 135 4.66 8.08 34.33
CA GLU A 135 6.10 8.15 34.61
C GLU A 135 6.49 9.59 34.95
N PHE A 136 7.06 9.80 36.12
CA PHE A 136 7.63 11.12 36.48
C PHE A 136 9.02 11.28 35.88
N ILE A 137 9.25 12.33 35.11
CA ILE A 137 10.54 12.68 34.51
C ILE A 137 11.15 13.84 35.34
N PRO A 138 12.07 13.57 36.25
CA PRO A 138 12.58 14.56 37.20
C PRO A 138 13.29 15.75 36.54
N GLU A 139 14.03 15.49 35.45
CA GLU A 139 14.82 16.48 34.73
C GLU A 139 13.95 17.58 34.11
N GLU A 140 12.74 17.24 33.74
CA GLU A 140 11.78 18.14 33.09
C GLU A 140 10.64 18.56 34.04
N ASN A 141 10.55 17.91 35.18
CA ASN A 141 9.48 18.08 36.17
C ASN A 141 8.06 17.87 35.56
N ILE A 142 7.93 16.83 34.76
CA ILE A 142 6.66 16.46 34.10
C ILE A 142 6.26 15.03 34.43
N TYR A 143 4.96 14.76 34.28
CA TYR A 143 4.37 13.42 34.30
C TYR A 143 4.04 13.00 32.87
N LEU A 144 4.52 11.84 32.43
CA LEU A 144 4.42 11.36 31.06
C LEU A 144 3.63 10.05 30.98
N LEU A 145 2.54 10.06 30.20
CA LEU A 145 1.89 8.84 29.76
C LEU A 145 2.51 8.40 28.42
N ARG A 146 3.07 7.19 28.37
CA ARG A 146 3.64 6.63 27.14
C ARG A 146 2.58 5.82 26.42
N LEU A 147 2.27 6.21 25.19
CA LEU A 147 1.41 5.48 24.27
C LEU A 147 2.27 4.93 23.11
N ASN A 148 2.27 3.62 22.95
CA ASN A 148 2.92 3.00 21.80
C ASN A 148 1.92 2.95 20.65
N ALA A 149 2.23 3.66 19.56
CA ALA A 149 1.44 3.68 18.34
C ALA A 149 2.01 2.68 17.33
N GLU A 150 1.21 1.71 16.93
CA GLU A 150 1.55 0.78 15.85
C GLU A 150 0.73 1.14 14.61
N LEU A 151 1.41 1.71 13.60
CA LEU A 151 0.78 2.04 12.33
C LEU A 151 0.70 0.80 11.46
N THR A 152 -0.47 0.57 10.89
CA THR A 152 -0.71 -0.54 9.96
C THR A 152 -0.85 -0.02 8.53
N PRO A 153 -0.39 -0.77 7.50
CA PRO A 153 -0.52 -0.36 6.11
C PRO A 153 -2.00 -0.22 5.70
N ARG A 154 -2.26 0.82 4.91
CA ARG A 154 -3.55 1.11 4.24
C ARG A 154 -3.45 0.97 2.73
N THR A 155 -2.24 0.87 2.22
CA THR A 155 -1.95 0.53 0.84
C THR A 155 -1.20 -0.78 0.77
N PHE A 156 -1.42 -1.53 -0.30
CA PHE A 156 -0.86 -2.86 -0.50
C PHE A 156 0.01 -2.87 -1.75
N ILE A 157 1.15 -3.54 -1.66
CA ILE A 157 2.10 -3.69 -2.75
C ILE A 157 1.91 -5.08 -3.37
N TYR A 158 1.65 -5.11 -4.67
CA TYR A 158 1.61 -6.32 -5.47
C TYR A 158 2.71 -6.29 -6.52
N LEU A 159 3.47 -7.37 -6.62
CA LEU A 159 4.41 -7.59 -7.71
C LEU A 159 3.73 -8.47 -8.76
N VAL A 160 3.30 -7.83 -9.84
CA VAL A 160 2.60 -8.51 -10.94
C VAL A 160 3.62 -8.99 -11.95
N GLN A 161 3.60 -10.30 -12.26
CA GLN A 161 4.49 -10.90 -13.26
C GLN A 161 3.68 -11.72 -14.25
N VAL A 162 4.01 -11.55 -15.54
CA VAL A 162 3.48 -12.34 -16.66
C VAL A 162 4.61 -13.10 -17.31
N GLU A 163 4.52 -14.43 -17.31
CA GLU A 163 5.45 -15.33 -17.97
C GLU A 163 5.18 -15.34 -19.47
N LEU A 164 6.22 -15.08 -20.27
CA LEU A 164 6.19 -15.15 -21.72
C LEU A 164 6.76 -16.49 -22.20
N ARG A 165 5.89 -17.46 -22.44
CA ARG A 165 6.28 -18.77 -22.93
C ARG A 165 6.55 -18.73 -24.43
N ASN A 166 7.59 -19.43 -24.85
CA ASN A 166 7.99 -19.51 -26.25
C ASN A 166 8.29 -18.14 -26.91
N ASN A 167 8.75 -17.17 -26.12
CA ASN A 167 9.19 -15.90 -26.65
C ASN A 167 10.54 -16.07 -27.37
N ASP A 168 10.53 -16.06 -28.68
CA ASP A 168 11.71 -16.17 -29.57
C ASP A 168 12.41 -14.81 -29.76
N GLY A 169 12.15 -13.85 -28.89
CA GLY A 169 12.62 -12.47 -28.97
C GLY A 169 11.66 -11.56 -29.73
N THR A 170 10.43 -11.99 -29.97
CA THR A 170 9.37 -11.15 -30.53
C THR A 170 8.97 -10.03 -29.59
N VAL A 171 8.88 -10.33 -28.27
CA VAL A 171 8.70 -9.34 -27.21
C VAL A 171 10.06 -9.08 -26.57
N LYS A 172 10.57 -7.84 -26.63
CA LYS A 172 11.92 -7.47 -26.16
C LYS A 172 11.97 -6.26 -25.23
N SER A 173 10.85 -5.64 -25.00
CA SER A 173 10.85 -4.39 -24.25
C SER A 173 9.74 -4.34 -23.21
N SER A 174 9.97 -3.49 -22.21
CA SER A 174 8.93 -3.12 -21.22
C SER A 174 7.68 -2.55 -21.90
N GLY A 175 6.55 -2.76 -21.29
CA GLY A 175 5.25 -2.22 -21.68
C GLY A 175 4.59 -1.52 -20.53
N ASN A 176 3.27 -1.63 -20.47
CA ASN A 176 2.46 -1.14 -19.38
C ASN A 176 1.41 -2.19 -18.99
N MET A 177 1.01 -2.16 -17.75
CA MET A 177 -0.13 -2.94 -17.25
C MET A 177 -1.21 -2.01 -16.70
N THR A 178 -2.45 -2.46 -16.79
CA THR A 178 -3.60 -1.82 -16.14
C THR A 178 -4.39 -2.88 -15.41
N VAL A 179 -4.56 -2.70 -14.11
CA VAL A 179 -5.34 -3.61 -13.26
C VAL A 179 -6.61 -2.88 -12.81
N THR A 180 -7.75 -3.54 -12.98
CA THR A 180 -9.09 -3.01 -12.65
C THR A 180 -9.64 -3.64 -11.37
N GLY A 181 -10.75 -3.11 -10.87
CA GLY A 181 -11.45 -3.66 -9.71
C GLY A 181 -10.78 -3.36 -8.38
N LEU A 182 -10.02 -2.27 -8.32
CA LEU A 182 -9.33 -1.80 -7.12
C LEU A 182 -10.15 -0.70 -6.45
N ALA A 183 -10.03 -0.56 -5.13
CA ALA A 183 -10.73 0.49 -4.39
C ALA A 183 -10.20 1.88 -4.73
N SER A 184 -11.11 2.85 -4.92
CA SER A 184 -10.75 4.24 -5.25
C SER A 184 -10.16 4.99 -4.07
N SER A 185 -10.47 4.55 -2.84
CA SER A 185 -10.08 5.24 -1.61
C SER A 185 -10.19 4.34 -0.39
N VAL A 186 -9.64 4.80 0.72
CA VAL A 186 -9.80 4.21 2.05
C VAL A 186 -10.17 5.30 3.06
N ASP A 187 -11.09 5.01 3.97
CA ASP A 187 -11.37 5.85 5.11
C ASP A 187 -10.49 5.44 6.30
N LEU A 188 -9.69 6.36 6.81
CA LEU A 188 -8.73 6.08 7.87
C LEU A 188 -9.38 5.91 9.25
N ILE A 189 -10.57 6.45 9.45
CA ILE A 189 -11.32 6.35 10.70
C ILE A 189 -12.02 5.00 10.78
N SER A 190 -12.88 4.67 9.82
CA SER A 190 -13.59 3.39 9.77
C SER A 190 -12.71 2.23 9.29
N ARG A 191 -11.59 2.52 8.66
CA ARG A 191 -10.66 1.56 8.01
C ARG A 191 -11.27 0.80 6.84
N LYS A 192 -12.36 1.29 6.28
CA LYS A 192 -13.05 0.66 5.15
C LYS A 192 -12.58 1.23 3.84
N ASN A 193 -12.42 0.35 2.87
CA ASN A 193 -12.24 0.74 1.49
C ASN A 193 -13.58 1.20 0.90
N SER A 194 -13.51 2.07 -0.11
CA SER A 194 -14.69 2.48 -0.87
C SER A 194 -15.27 1.30 -1.66
N ASP A 195 -16.54 1.34 -1.96
CA ASP A 195 -17.24 0.42 -2.87
C ASP A 195 -17.02 0.75 -4.35
N GLU A 196 -16.46 1.93 -4.63
CA GLU A 196 -16.15 2.39 -5.97
C GLU A 196 -14.92 1.68 -6.52
N ALA A 197 -15.06 0.99 -7.64
CA ALA A 197 -13.99 0.28 -8.32
C ALA A 197 -13.33 1.14 -9.39
N ILE A 198 -12.00 1.21 -9.32
CA ILE A 198 -11.14 1.94 -10.27
C ILE A 198 -10.11 1.02 -10.93
N ALA A 199 -9.26 1.61 -11.76
CA ALA A 199 -8.09 0.96 -12.34
C ALA A 199 -6.81 1.74 -12.02
N HIS A 200 -5.69 1.01 -11.87
CA HIS A 200 -4.35 1.59 -11.85
C HIS A 200 -3.57 1.19 -13.09
N HIS A 201 -2.84 2.16 -13.65
CA HIS A 201 -1.98 1.99 -14.82
C HIS A 201 -0.52 2.21 -14.41
N PHE A 202 0.37 1.26 -14.74
CA PHE A 202 1.76 1.31 -14.34
C PHE A 202 2.70 0.73 -15.40
N GLY A 203 3.94 1.19 -15.38
CA GLY A 203 5.01 0.69 -16.24
C GLY A 203 5.46 -0.71 -15.84
N THR A 204 5.96 -1.47 -16.81
CA THR A 204 6.49 -2.81 -16.58
C THR A 204 7.93 -2.91 -17.04
N VAL A 205 8.69 -3.81 -16.41
CA VAL A 205 10.07 -4.17 -16.79
C VAL A 205 10.06 -5.53 -17.47
N TYR A 206 10.82 -5.64 -18.57
CA TYR A 206 11.07 -6.90 -19.26
C TYR A 206 12.34 -7.54 -18.71
N GLN A 207 12.26 -8.83 -18.42
CA GLN A 207 13.38 -9.67 -17.99
C GLN A 207 13.58 -10.82 -18.99
N SER A 208 14.74 -10.88 -19.65
CA SER A 208 15.04 -11.91 -20.65
C SER A 208 15.49 -13.23 -20.01
N LYS A 209 15.37 -14.31 -20.80
CA LYS A 209 15.97 -15.62 -20.51
C LYS A 209 17.43 -15.47 -20.10
N GLY A 210 17.77 -15.98 -18.92
CA GLY A 210 19.15 -15.96 -18.40
C GLY A 210 19.48 -14.85 -17.41
N THR A 211 18.63 -13.87 -17.19
CA THR A 211 18.67 -13.06 -15.96
C THR A 211 18.03 -13.88 -14.84
N THR A 212 18.81 -14.78 -14.28
CA THR A 212 18.42 -15.56 -13.13
C THR A 212 18.30 -14.61 -11.96
N ARG A 213 17.08 -14.17 -11.64
CA ARG A 213 16.80 -14.04 -10.22
C ARG A 213 17.08 -15.44 -9.67
N LYS A 214 17.98 -15.57 -8.72
CA LYS A 214 18.15 -16.79 -7.94
C LYS A 214 16.82 -17.02 -7.18
N SER A 215 15.80 -17.50 -7.90
CA SER A 215 14.74 -18.24 -7.31
C SER A 215 15.43 -19.47 -6.73
N THR A 216 15.54 -19.57 -5.43
CA THR A 216 15.76 -20.84 -4.75
C THR A 216 14.48 -21.62 -4.95
N SER A 217 14.24 -22.06 -6.20
CA SER A 217 13.14 -22.94 -6.53
C SER A 217 13.37 -24.25 -5.80
N ARG A 218 12.43 -24.65 -5.00
CA ARG A 218 12.19 -26.05 -4.64
C ARG A 218 12.38 -26.90 -5.91
N THR A 219 13.49 -27.63 -5.98
CA THR A 219 13.71 -28.69 -6.95
C THR A 219 12.88 -29.91 -6.51
N GLU A 220 11.57 -29.87 -6.69
CA GLU A 220 10.74 -31.08 -6.63
C GLU A 220 9.65 -30.94 -7.71
N ASP A 221 9.68 -31.87 -8.68
CA ASP A 221 8.66 -32.16 -9.68
C ASP A 221 8.54 -31.27 -10.93
N VAL A 222 9.66 -30.93 -11.55
CA VAL A 222 9.64 -30.50 -12.96
C VAL A 222 9.97 -31.73 -13.83
N PRO A 223 9.09 -32.13 -14.77
CA PRO A 223 9.39 -33.24 -15.69
C PRO A 223 10.67 -32.97 -16.50
N PRO A 224 11.49 -33.98 -16.78
CA PRO A 224 12.69 -33.81 -17.59
C PRO A 224 12.31 -33.32 -19.00
N GLY A 225 12.65 -32.06 -19.33
CA GLY A 225 12.38 -31.41 -20.62
C GLY A 225 11.88 -29.97 -20.54
N GLU A 226 11.44 -29.47 -19.38
CA GLU A 226 10.86 -28.13 -19.23
C GLU A 226 11.78 -27.08 -18.59
N ASN A 227 13.07 -27.29 -18.50
CA ASN A 227 14.04 -26.27 -18.04
C ASN A 227 14.32 -25.21 -19.14
N GLN A 228 13.30 -24.70 -19.80
CA GLN A 228 13.46 -23.51 -20.63
C GLN A 228 13.22 -22.28 -19.75
N ALA A 229 14.28 -21.50 -19.52
CA ALA A 229 14.17 -20.21 -18.87
C ALA A 229 13.11 -19.36 -19.61
N SER A 230 12.10 -18.90 -18.88
CA SER A 230 11.02 -18.09 -19.42
C SER A 230 11.40 -16.61 -19.33
N ASP A 231 10.95 -15.84 -20.32
CA ASP A 231 10.99 -14.38 -20.22
C ASP A 231 9.81 -13.90 -19.38
N TYR A 232 9.96 -12.77 -18.71
CA TYR A 232 8.93 -12.18 -17.87
C TYR A 232 8.72 -10.70 -18.17
N ILE A 233 7.50 -10.25 -18.02
CA ILE A 233 7.14 -8.84 -17.90
C ILE A 233 6.47 -8.65 -16.56
N GLY A 234 6.93 -7.69 -15.78
CA GLY A 234 6.38 -7.45 -14.45
C GLY A 234 6.49 -6.00 -14.01
N GLY A 235 5.76 -5.65 -12.98
CA GLY A 235 5.78 -4.33 -12.39
C GLY A 235 5.21 -4.31 -10.99
N ARG A 236 5.44 -3.21 -10.30
CA ARG A 236 4.97 -2.93 -8.95
C ARG A 236 3.65 -2.18 -9.02
N LEU A 237 2.63 -2.74 -8.41
CA LEU A 237 1.31 -2.12 -8.21
C LEU A 237 1.14 -1.75 -6.75
N VAL A 238 0.77 -0.51 -6.46
CA VAL A 238 0.33 -0.06 -5.14
C VAL A 238 -1.14 0.33 -5.22
N THR A 239 -1.94 -0.08 -4.25
CA THR A 239 -3.39 0.17 -4.24
C THR A 239 -3.92 0.21 -2.80
N PHE A 240 -5.09 0.82 -2.58
CA PHE A 240 -5.83 0.72 -1.31
C PHE A 240 -6.42 -0.68 -1.08
N GLY A 241 -6.34 -1.58 -2.03
CA GLY A 241 -6.89 -2.93 -1.96
C GLY A 241 -8.14 -3.10 -2.80
N LEU A 242 -9.04 -3.98 -2.36
CA LEU A 242 -10.27 -4.28 -3.06
C LEU A 242 -11.45 -3.46 -2.51
N PRO A 243 -12.46 -3.15 -3.35
CA PRO A 243 -13.69 -2.48 -2.90
C PRO A 243 -14.40 -3.26 -1.80
N ASP A 244 -15.10 -2.55 -0.92
CA ASP A 244 -15.89 -3.11 0.20
C ASP A 244 -15.11 -3.99 1.18
N CYS A 245 -13.78 -3.86 1.23
CA CYS A 245 -12.93 -4.67 2.12
C CYS A 245 -12.44 -3.86 3.31
N ILE A 246 -12.39 -4.53 4.46
CA ILE A 246 -11.59 -4.10 5.60
C ILE A 246 -10.24 -4.79 5.47
N PRO A 247 -9.11 -4.07 5.46
CA PRO A 247 -7.80 -4.70 5.41
C PRO A 247 -7.62 -5.73 6.53
N GLY A 248 -7.24 -6.96 6.13
CA GLY A 248 -7.08 -8.09 7.05
C GLY A 248 -8.29 -9.02 7.16
N GLU A 249 -9.43 -8.70 6.56
CA GLU A 249 -10.56 -9.63 6.45
C GLU A 249 -10.43 -10.50 5.19
N THR A 250 -10.89 -11.76 5.32
CA THR A 250 -10.92 -12.70 4.19
C THR A 250 -12.14 -12.40 3.33
N LEU A 251 -11.92 -12.15 2.03
CA LEU A 251 -13.01 -12.00 1.07
C LEU A 251 -13.79 -13.30 0.88
N PRO A 252 -15.11 -13.23 0.64
CA PRO A 252 -15.85 -14.37 0.13
C PRO A 252 -15.32 -14.76 -1.27
N ASP A 253 -14.98 -16.04 -1.45
CA ASP A 253 -14.34 -16.59 -2.68
C ASP A 253 -15.06 -16.23 -3.99
N GLU A 254 -16.39 -16.07 -3.96
CA GLU A 254 -17.19 -15.78 -5.15
C GLU A 254 -17.13 -14.32 -5.62
N ALA A 255 -16.85 -13.36 -4.74
CA ALA A 255 -16.80 -11.93 -5.10
C ALA A 255 -15.47 -11.53 -5.76
N ALA A 256 -14.39 -12.30 -5.51
CA ALA A 256 -13.04 -11.98 -5.99
C ALA A 256 -12.81 -12.36 -7.46
N GLN A 257 -13.53 -13.34 -8.01
CA GLN A 257 -13.18 -13.95 -9.30
C GLN A 257 -13.64 -13.17 -10.54
N GLU A 258 -14.63 -12.28 -10.44
CA GLU A 258 -15.21 -11.60 -11.61
C GLU A 258 -14.79 -10.12 -11.78
N ARG A 259 -14.10 -9.51 -10.80
CA ARG A 259 -13.91 -8.06 -10.76
C ARG A 259 -12.54 -7.56 -11.20
N ASN A 260 -11.52 -8.38 -11.14
CA ASN A 260 -10.13 -7.95 -11.39
C ASN A 260 -9.65 -8.41 -12.77
N LEU A 261 -9.48 -7.45 -13.68
CA LEU A 261 -8.90 -7.70 -15.00
C LEU A 261 -7.52 -7.04 -15.08
N CYS A 262 -6.56 -7.77 -15.66
CA CYS A 262 -5.24 -7.24 -15.95
C CYS A 262 -5.06 -7.11 -17.46
N TYR A 263 -4.93 -5.88 -17.95
CA TYR A 263 -4.62 -5.58 -19.35
C TYR A 263 -3.12 -5.36 -19.46
N VAL A 264 -2.48 -6.11 -20.37
CA VAL A 264 -1.03 -6.02 -20.61
C VAL A 264 -0.79 -5.47 -22.01
N VAL A 265 -0.12 -4.33 -22.11
CA VAL A 265 0.29 -3.74 -23.38
C VAL A 265 1.72 -4.16 -23.67
N LEU A 266 1.90 -5.00 -24.71
CA LEU A 266 3.19 -5.50 -25.16
C LEU A 266 3.75 -4.66 -26.31
N LYS A 267 5.07 -4.50 -26.33
CA LYS A 267 5.81 -3.92 -27.45
C LYS A 267 6.55 -5.05 -28.18
N PHE A 268 6.28 -5.18 -29.47
CA PHE A 268 6.91 -6.17 -30.32
C PHE A 268 8.18 -5.61 -30.96
N SER A 269 9.10 -6.50 -31.33
CA SER A 269 10.40 -6.15 -31.96
C SER A 269 10.27 -5.37 -33.28
N ASN A 270 9.15 -5.52 -33.99
CA ASN A 270 8.83 -4.79 -35.23
C ASN A 270 8.16 -3.42 -34.99
N GLY A 271 8.07 -2.95 -33.72
CA GLY A 271 7.44 -1.67 -33.36
C GLY A 271 5.93 -1.74 -33.20
N TYR A 272 5.29 -2.86 -33.45
CA TYR A 272 3.87 -3.07 -33.20
C TYR A 272 3.57 -3.06 -31.70
N ARG A 273 2.37 -2.62 -31.33
CA ARG A 273 1.84 -2.71 -29.96
C ARG A 273 0.58 -3.56 -29.97
N GLY A 274 0.54 -4.57 -29.11
CA GLY A 274 -0.62 -5.42 -28.90
C GLY A 274 -1.13 -5.29 -27.45
N CYS A 275 -2.41 -5.50 -27.23
CA CYS A 275 -3.05 -5.52 -25.94
C CYS A 275 -3.87 -6.79 -25.80
#